data_0f443f3e3fe39e249ab9ff7da311b1e6
#
_entry.id   0f443f3e3fe39e249ab9ff7da311b1e6
#
_cell.length_a   1.000
_cell.length_b   1.000
_cell.length_c   1.000
_cell.angle_alpha   90.00
_cell.angle_beta   90.00
_cell.angle_gamma   90.00
#
_symmetry.space_group_name_H-M   'P 1'
#
loop_
_entity.id
_entity.type
_entity.pdbx_description
1 polymer ?
#
loop_
_entity_poly.entity_id
_entity_poly.type
_entity_poly.pdbx_seq_one_letter_code
_entity_poly.pdbx_strand_id
1 'polypeptide(L)'
;MEKKPLVVVNGLVRKDAIAYLKEHVDVRQWTEKTVMPREVLKEWLIDADGLWCVRPLDVDSDLVKNAPNLKVIAQAAVGYDNVNIDELTAAGIPYGNTPGVLNETVAELAFTLIATASRRILENANFVKEGRWAQRPSNIKGFDLSRRTLGIIGMGAIGVSISRRARAFGMTVVYHNRNQRIDDKIHKTTYMELDDLLATSDVVCVMAPLTDETYHMCDETFFKKMKNTALFVNVGRGPIVDTDALINALKTGEIDYAALDVTDPEPLPANHPLLDVENCLIVPHIGSYTDRTRYDMSILTADNIIAGVHKKPLKTCVNEEVNYKKPQMDVESALEELKKAGVDLTDCD
;
A
#
# COMPACT_ATOMS: atom_id res chain seq x y z
N MET A 1 -40.24 -5.67 8.27
CA MET A 1 -38.78 -5.91 8.20
C MET A 1 -38.12 -4.56 8.08
N GLU A 2 -37.16 -4.27 8.93
CA GLU A 2 -36.39 -3.03 8.83
C GLU A 2 -35.61 -3.03 7.51
N LYS A 3 -35.62 -1.90 6.80
CA LYS A 3 -34.92 -1.78 5.50
C LYS A 3 -33.41 -1.93 5.75
N LYS A 4 -32.75 -2.87 5.06
CA LYS A 4 -31.29 -2.99 5.14
C LYS A 4 -30.62 -1.70 4.63
N PRO A 5 -29.49 -1.28 5.23
CA PRO A 5 -28.67 -0.19 4.70
C PRO A 5 -28.23 -0.48 3.26
N LEU A 6 -28.17 0.56 2.42
CA LEU A 6 -27.72 0.44 1.04
C LEU A 6 -26.23 0.80 0.92
N VAL A 7 -25.43 -0.08 0.34
CA VAL A 7 -24.00 0.15 0.08
C VAL A 7 -23.74 0.17 -1.42
N VAL A 8 -23.09 1.23 -1.86
CA VAL A 8 -22.61 1.37 -3.24
C VAL A 8 -21.18 0.82 -3.32
N VAL A 9 -20.89 0.04 -4.37
CA VAL A 9 -19.56 -0.48 -4.71
C VAL A 9 -19.22 0.00 -6.12
N ASN A 10 -18.30 0.93 -6.26
CA ASN A 10 -18.04 1.62 -7.54
C ASN A 10 -17.15 0.84 -8.52
N GLY A 11 -16.98 -0.47 -8.31
CA GLY A 11 -16.19 -1.29 -9.21
C GLY A 11 -16.25 -2.78 -8.90
N LEU A 12 -15.38 -3.54 -9.57
CA LEU A 12 -15.28 -4.98 -9.39
C LEU A 12 -14.45 -5.31 -8.15
N VAL A 13 -15.04 -6.10 -7.26
CA VAL A 13 -14.38 -6.65 -6.06
C VAL A 13 -14.60 -8.16 -6.00
N ARG A 14 -13.96 -8.84 -5.06
CA ARG A 14 -14.07 -10.29 -4.88
C ARG A 14 -15.54 -10.70 -4.64
N LYS A 15 -15.96 -11.77 -5.31
CA LYS A 15 -17.35 -12.27 -5.23
C LYS A 15 -17.70 -12.78 -3.82
N ASP A 16 -16.74 -13.42 -3.15
CA ASP A 16 -16.91 -13.92 -1.77
C ASP A 16 -17.11 -12.77 -0.77
N ALA A 17 -16.37 -11.68 -0.91
CA ALA A 17 -16.56 -10.50 -0.07
C ALA A 17 -17.89 -9.78 -0.34
N ILE A 18 -18.36 -9.75 -1.60
CA ILE A 18 -19.71 -9.24 -1.92
C ILE A 18 -20.79 -10.14 -1.34
N ALA A 19 -20.61 -11.47 -1.38
CA ALA A 19 -21.56 -12.41 -0.79
C ALA A 19 -21.68 -12.15 0.72
N TYR A 20 -20.53 -12.03 1.41
CA TYR A 20 -20.47 -11.70 2.83
C TYR A 20 -21.13 -10.35 3.15
N LEU A 21 -20.86 -9.31 2.37
CA LEU A 21 -21.46 -7.99 2.56
C LEU A 21 -22.99 -8.03 2.44
N LYS A 22 -23.54 -8.79 1.46
CA LYS A 22 -24.97 -8.94 1.21
C LYS A 22 -25.76 -9.65 2.34
N GLU A 23 -25.08 -10.38 3.20
CA GLU A 23 -25.73 -10.95 4.39
C GLU A 23 -26.22 -9.84 5.35
N HIS A 24 -25.53 -8.69 5.36
CA HIS A 24 -25.76 -7.59 6.29
C HIS A 24 -26.45 -6.36 5.68
N VAL A 25 -26.24 -6.08 4.38
CA VAL A 25 -26.68 -4.88 3.70
C VAL A 25 -27.23 -5.18 2.29
N ASP A 26 -27.98 -4.23 1.71
CA ASP A 26 -28.27 -4.22 0.29
C ASP A 26 -27.08 -3.64 -0.48
N VAL A 27 -26.73 -4.23 -1.64
CA VAL A 27 -25.55 -3.84 -2.41
C VAL A 27 -25.94 -3.42 -3.81
N ARG A 28 -25.55 -2.20 -4.19
CA ARG A 28 -25.60 -1.68 -5.57
C ARG A 28 -24.15 -1.62 -6.09
N GLN A 29 -23.79 -2.53 -7.01
CA GLN A 29 -22.42 -2.66 -7.50
C GLN A 29 -22.31 -2.27 -8.98
N TRP A 30 -21.26 -1.49 -9.30
CA TRP A 30 -20.82 -1.31 -10.68
C TRP A 30 -20.10 -2.57 -11.15
N THR A 31 -20.67 -3.26 -12.13
CA THR A 31 -20.18 -4.57 -12.62
C THR A 31 -19.49 -4.49 -13.98
N GLU A 32 -19.43 -3.30 -14.56
CA GLU A 32 -18.73 -3.06 -15.83
C GLU A 32 -17.21 -3.12 -15.62
N LYS A 33 -16.48 -3.46 -16.69
CA LYS A 33 -15.01 -3.47 -16.68
C LYS A 33 -14.42 -2.06 -16.81
N THR A 34 -15.24 -1.07 -17.09
CA THR A 34 -14.86 0.33 -17.19
C THR A 34 -14.93 1.01 -15.82
N VAL A 35 -14.14 2.07 -15.64
CA VAL A 35 -14.25 2.95 -14.48
C VAL A 35 -15.66 3.54 -14.44
N MET A 36 -16.31 3.49 -13.27
CA MET A 36 -17.62 4.11 -13.06
C MET A 36 -17.51 5.63 -13.24
N PRO A 37 -18.32 6.24 -14.11
CA PRO A 37 -18.34 7.70 -14.25
C PRO A 37 -18.71 8.38 -12.92
N ARG A 38 -17.97 9.46 -12.57
CA ARG A 38 -18.15 10.16 -11.29
C ARG A 38 -19.58 10.67 -11.08
N GLU A 39 -20.22 11.19 -12.12
CA GLU A 39 -21.59 11.70 -12.02
C GLU A 39 -22.61 10.58 -11.75
N VAL A 40 -22.43 9.41 -12.35
CA VAL A 40 -23.25 8.23 -12.06
C VAL A 40 -23.05 7.77 -10.62
N LEU A 41 -21.82 7.81 -10.12
CA LEU A 41 -21.54 7.50 -8.71
C LEU A 41 -22.24 8.49 -7.78
N LYS A 42 -22.18 9.79 -8.07
CA LYS A 42 -22.89 10.82 -7.28
C LYS A 42 -24.39 10.56 -7.23
N GLU A 43 -25.02 10.19 -8.34
CA GLU A 43 -26.43 9.82 -8.38
C GLU A 43 -26.72 8.60 -7.48
N TRP A 44 -25.86 7.59 -7.52
CA TRP A 44 -26.03 6.39 -6.71
C TRP A 44 -25.82 6.63 -5.21
N LEU A 45 -25.06 7.65 -4.85
CA LEU A 45 -24.78 8.00 -3.45
C LEU A 45 -25.93 8.78 -2.77
N ILE A 46 -26.91 9.32 -3.52
CA ILE A 46 -28.01 10.12 -2.95
C ILE A 46 -28.78 9.33 -1.89
N ASP A 47 -29.02 8.04 -2.12
CA ASP A 47 -29.77 7.15 -1.24
C ASP A 47 -28.89 6.11 -0.51
N ALA A 48 -27.57 6.18 -0.65
CA ALA A 48 -26.62 5.22 -0.09
C ALA A 48 -26.24 5.54 1.35
N ASP A 49 -26.11 4.48 2.17
CA ASP A 49 -25.61 4.54 3.55
C ASP A 49 -24.10 4.32 3.62
N GLY A 50 -23.47 3.68 2.65
CA GLY A 50 -22.04 3.39 2.62
C GLY A 50 -21.47 3.31 1.21
N LEU A 51 -20.15 3.57 1.09
CA LEU A 51 -19.39 3.45 -0.14
C LEU A 51 -18.21 2.51 0.05
N TRP A 52 -18.12 1.45 -0.75
CA TRP A 52 -16.89 0.71 -0.98
C TRP A 52 -16.14 1.36 -2.14
N CYS A 53 -15.12 2.13 -1.81
CA CYS A 53 -14.29 2.82 -2.79
C CYS A 53 -13.34 1.84 -3.49
N VAL A 54 -13.42 1.79 -4.83
CA VAL A 54 -12.50 1.05 -5.71
C VAL A 54 -11.77 2.06 -6.58
N ARG A 55 -10.45 1.98 -6.65
CA ARG A 55 -9.62 2.88 -7.49
C ARG A 55 -9.82 2.61 -9.00
N PRO A 56 -9.61 3.60 -9.86
CA PRO A 56 -9.29 4.99 -9.53
C PRO A 56 -10.54 5.78 -9.13
N LEU A 57 -10.51 6.46 -8.00
CA LEU A 57 -11.57 7.35 -7.54
C LEU A 57 -10.99 8.33 -6.52
N ASP A 58 -11.08 9.63 -6.78
CA ASP A 58 -10.80 10.64 -5.78
C ASP A 58 -12.04 10.86 -4.91
N VAL A 59 -11.83 10.83 -3.60
CA VAL A 59 -12.87 11.02 -2.59
C VAL A 59 -12.65 12.35 -1.89
N ASP A 60 -13.54 13.29 -2.16
CA ASP A 60 -13.51 14.67 -1.70
C ASP A 60 -14.91 15.16 -1.31
N SER A 61 -15.01 16.40 -0.86
CA SER A 61 -16.29 17.03 -0.47
C SER A 61 -17.29 17.10 -1.63
N ASP A 62 -16.84 17.28 -2.89
CA ASP A 62 -17.73 17.31 -4.06
C ASP A 62 -18.42 15.96 -4.28
N LEU A 63 -17.72 14.85 -3.99
CA LEU A 63 -18.31 13.52 -4.09
C LEU A 63 -19.40 13.30 -3.02
N VAL A 64 -19.16 13.77 -1.78
CA VAL A 64 -20.02 13.42 -0.64
C VAL A 64 -21.10 14.45 -0.33
N LYS A 65 -21.03 15.67 -0.85
CA LYS A 65 -21.98 16.78 -0.56
C LYS A 65 -23.42 16.43 -0.89
N ASN A 66 -23.68 15.55 -1.85
CA ASN A 66 -25.01 15.13 -2.29
C ASN A 66 -25.39 13.74 -1.73
N ALA A 67 -24.66 13.22 -0.75
CA ALA A 67 -24.87 11.92 -0.14
C ALA A 67 -25.31 12.06 1.34
N PRO A 68 -26.55 12.57 1.61
CA PRO A 68 -26.97 12.96 2.96
C PRO A 68 -27.10 11.78 3.92
N ASN A 69 -27.20 10.56 3.41
CA ASN A 69 -27.32 9.34 4.21
C ASN A 69 -26.00 8.61 4.43
N LEU A 70 -24.92 9.08 3.79
CA LEU A 70 -23.63 8.37 3.81
C LEU A 70 -23.02 8.37 5.21
N LYS A 71 -22.75 7.19 5.74
CA LYS A 71 -22.28 6.95 7.10
C LYS A 71 -20.84 6.45 7.14
N VAL A 72 -20.34 5.92 6.05
CA VAL A 72 -19.01 5.32 5.99
C VAL A 72 -18.50 5.23 4.56
N ILE A 73 -17.20 5.42 4.39
CA ILE A 73 -16.47 5.06 3.18
C ILE A 73 -15.35 4.11 3.59
N ALA A 74 -15.11 3.04 2.81
CA ALA A 74 -13.96 2.18 3.04
C ALA A 74 -13.33 1.73 1.71
N GLN A 75 -12.02 1.48 1.73
CA GLN A 75 -11.22 1.08 0.58
C GLN A 75 -10.33 -0.11 0.91
N ALA A 76 -10.21 -1.06 -0.01
CA ALA A 76 -9.30 -2.20 0.11
C ALA A 76 -7.86 -1.78 -0.27
N ALA A 77 -7.28 -0.88 0.53
CA ALA A 77 -5.92 -0.36 0.38
C ALA A 77 -5.38 0.12 1.74
N VAL A 78 -4.07 0.24 1.87
CA VAL A 78 -3.43 0.94 3.01
C VAL A 78 -3.28 2.42 2.71
N GLY A 79 -2.75 2.76 1.52
CA GLY A 79 -2.61 4.14 1.10
C GLY A 79 -3.95 4.76 0.70
N TYR A 80 -4.12 6.02 1.06
CA TYR A 80 -5.35 6.80 0.84
C TYR A 80 -5.07 8.19 0.26
N ASP A 81 -4.00 8.30 -0.51
CA ASP A 81 -3.59 9.52 -1.23
C ASP A 81 -4.67 10.06 -2.20
N ASN A 82 -5.65 9.24 -2.56
CA ASN A 82 -6.84 9.61 -3.34
C ASN A 82 -8.03 10.07 -2.47
N VAL A 83 -7.87 10.24 -1.16
CA VAL A 83 -8.96 10.56 -0.23
C VAL A 83 -8.60 11.81 0.57
N ASN A 84 -9.43 12.84 0.47
CA ASN A 84 -9.30 14.02 1.30
C ASN A 84 -9.89 13.74 2.69
N ILE A 85 -9.04 13.31 3.60
CA ILE A 85 -9.44 12.90 4.96
C ILE A 85 -10.00 14.07 5.75
N ASP A 86 -9.44 15.29 5.60
CA ASP A 86 -9.90 16.47 6.31
C ASP A 86 -11.34 16.84 5.91
N GLU A 87 -11.66 16.75 4.62
CA GLU A 87 -13.02 17.02 4.12
C GLU A 87 -14.02 15.95 4.59
N LEU A 88 -13.63 14.66 4.63
CA LEU A 88 -14.47 13.60 5.19
C LEU A 88 -14.70 13.78 6.68
N THR A 89 -13.66 14.18 7.42
CA THR A 89 -13.74 14.48 8.84
C THR A 89 -14.70 15.64 9.12
N ALA A 90 -14.59 16.72 8.33
CA ALA A 90 -15.51 17.85 8.41
C ALA A 90 -16.96 17.46 8.09
N ALA A 91 -17.17 16.49 7.20
CA ALA A 91 -18.48 15.92 6.87
C ALA A 91 -18.97 14.89 7.90
N GLY A 92 -18.17 14.52 8.90
CA GLY A 92 -18.51 13.52 9.92
C GLY A 92 -18.56 12.09 9.37
N ILE A 93 -17.86 11.79 8.28
CA ILE A 93 -17.86 10.49 7.61
C ILE A 93 -16.55 9.74 7.95
N PRO A 94 -16.60 8.65 8.73
CA PRO A 94 -15.43 7.83 9.01
C PRO A 94 -14.96 7.09 7.75
N TYR A 95 -13.64 7.03 7.58
CA TYR A 95 -12.99 6.35 6.48
C TYR A 95 -12.17 5.16 6.97
N GLY A 96 -12.47 3.98 6.40
CA GLY A 96 -11.79 2.72 6.70
C GLY A 96 -10.80 2.31 5.60
N ASN A 97 -9.59 1.94 6.01
CA ASN A 97 -8.58 1.33 5.14
C ASN A 97 -8.21 -0.09 5.62
N THR A 98 -7.16 -0.71 5.05
CA THR A 98 -6.82 -2.11 5.37
C THR A 98 -5.36 -2.28 5.84
N PRO A 99 -4.94 -1.63 6.94
CA PRO A 99 -3.59 -1.78 7.48
C PRO A 99 -3.39 -3.17 8.09
N GLY A 100 -2.13 -3.62 8.11
CA GLY A 100 -1.73 -4.86 8.76
C GLY A 100 -1.83 -6.09 7.86
N VAL A 101 -2.95 -6.29 7.18
CA VAL A 101 -3.25 -7.53 6.43
C VAL A 101 -2.38 -7.77 5.19
N LEU A 102 -1.74 -6.73 4.65
CA LEU A 102 -0.90 -6.83 3.46
C LEU A 102 0.60 -6.63 3.71
N ASN A 103 1.01 -6.34 4.95
CA ASN A 103 2.39 -5.95 5.25
C ASN A 103 3.42 -6.99 4.81
N GLU A 104 3.16 -8.27 5.11
CA GLU A 104 4.09 -9.35 4.77
C GLU A 104 4.15 -9.57 3.25
N THR A 105 3.01 -9.52 2.56
CA THR A 105 2.92 -9.76 1.11
C THR A 105 3.64 -8.67 0.31
N VAL A 106 3.46 -7.40 0.68
CA VAL A 106 4.19 -6.29 0.04
C VAL A 106 5.69 -6.39 0.34
N ALA A 107 6.06 -6.74 1.57
CA ALA A 107 7.46 -6.95 1.93
C ALA A 107 8.09 -8.13 1.18
N GLU A 108 7.33 -9.19 0.91
CA GLU A 108 7.76 -10.32 0.07
C GLU A 108 8.03 -9.88 -1.36
N LEU A 109 7.11 -9.13 -1.97
CA LEU A 109 7.33 -8.61 -3.31
C LEU A 109 8.53 -7.67 -3.36
N ALA A 110 8.62 -6.70 -2.45
CA ALA A 110 9.73 -5.76 -2.41
C ALA A 110 11.09 -6.49 -2.34
N PHE A 111 11.20 -7.48 -1.47
CA PHE A 111 12.43 -8.26 -1.36
C PHE A 111 12.66 -9.19 -2.57
N THR A 112 11.59 -9.71 -3.17
CA THR A 112 11.67 -10.49 -4.42
C THR A 112 12.19 -9.62 -5.57
N LEU A 113 11.72 -8.38 -5.70
CA LEU A 113 12.23 -7.42 -6.69
C LEU A 113 13.73 -7.14 -6.46
N ILE A 114 14.14 -6.89 -5.20
CA ILE A 114 15.54 -6.72 -4.83
C ILE A 114 16.37 -7.94 -5.26
N ALA A 115 15.95 -9.14 -4.90
CA ALA A 115 16.68 -10.38 -5.19
C ALA A 115 16.70 -10.69 -6.71
N THR A 116 15.59 -10.44 -7.41
CA THR A 116 15.49 -10.67 -8.87
C THR A 116 16.38 -9.71 -9.64
N ALA A 117 16.33 -8.42 -9.30
CA ALA A 117 17.12 -7.38 -9.94
C ALA A 117 18.63 -7.55 -9.63
N SER A 118 19.01 -7.79 -8.38
CA SER A 118 20.41 -7.99 -7.98
C SER A 118 21.08 -9.15 -8.74
N ARG A 119 20.33 -10.18 -9.12
CA ARG A 119 20.83 -11.35 -9.86
C ARG A 119 20.51 -11.31 -11.35
N ARG A 120 19.89 -10.25 -11.84
CA ARG A 120 19.49 -10.08 -13.25
C ARG A 120 18.74 -11.32 -13.78
N ILE A 121 17.78 -11.81 -12.98
CA ILE A 121 17.09 -13.08 -13.25
C ILE A 121 16.32 -13.04 -14.58
N LEU A 122 15.58 -11.94 -14.86
CA LEU A 122 14.77 -11.85 -16.07
C LEU A 122 15.61 -11.80 -17.33
N GLU A 123 16.68 -11.01 -17.35
CA GLU A 123 17.58 -10.88 -18.49
C GLU A 123 18.28 -12.22 -18.79
N ASN A 124 18.74 -12.92 -17.74
CA ASN A 124 19.34 -14.25 -17.90
C ASN A 124 18.29 -15.30 -18.35
N ALA A 125 17.06 -15.22 -17.84
CA ALA A 125 15.98 -16.11 -18.29
C ALA A 125 15.62 -15.87 -19.76
N ASN A 126 15.54 -14.62 -20.19
CA ASN A 126 15.30 -14.27 -21.60
C ASN A 126 16.45 -14.69 -22.49
N PHE A 127 17.71 -14.49 -22.06
CA PHE A 127 18.89 -14.98 -22.76
C PHE A 127 18.82 -16.49 -23.08
N VAL A 128 18.32 -17.30 -22.12
CA VAL A 128 18.13 -18.74 -22.34
C VAL A 128 16.97 -19.01 -23.29
N LYS A 129 15.82 -18.34 -23.13
CA LYS A 129 14.63 -18.51 -23.99
C LYS A 129 14.90 -18.15 -25.46
N GLU A 130 15.78 -17.17 -25.70
CA GLU A 130 16.22 -16.75 -27.02
C GLU A 130 17.26 -17.69 -27.66
N GLY A 131 17.60 -18.79 -27.00
CA GLY A 131 18.57 -19.80 -27.49
C GLY A 131 20.03 -19.34 -27.43
N ARG A 132 20.33 -18.18 -26.90
CA ARG A 132 21.69 -17.60 -26.86
C ARG A 132 22.66 -18.39 -25.99
N TRP A 133 22.16 -19.09 -24.98
CA TRP A 133 22.96 -19.91 -24.07
C TRP A 133 23.66 -21.09 -24.79
N ALA A 134 23.05 -21.63 -25.85
CA ALA A 134 23.66 -22.70 -26.66
C ALA A 134 24.92 -22.23 -27.42
N GLN A 135 25.08 -20.93 -27.63
CA GLN A 135 26.14 -20.34 -28.41
C GLN A 135 27.29 -19.79 -27.55
N ARG A 136 27.00 -19.29 -26.36
CA ARG A 136 27.99 -18.66 -25.47
C ARG A 136 27.47 -18.56 -24.02
N PRO A 137 28.35 -18.44 -23.01
CA PRO A 137 27.96 -18.10 -21.68
C PRO A 137 27.29 -16.72 -21.60
N SER A 138 26.37 -16.52 -20.63
CA SER A 138 25.83 -15.21 -20.36
C SER A 138 26.91 -14.28 -19.77
N ASN A 139 26.95 -13.05 -20.28
CA ASN A 139 27.79 -11.97 -19.73
C ASN A 139 27.01 -11.06 -18.78
N ILE A 140 25.72 -11.36 -18.53
CA ILE A 140 24.83 -10.58 -17.67
C ILE A 140 25.14 -10.94 -16.23
N LYS A 141 25.89 -10.07 -15.56
CA LYS A 141 26.34 -10.27 -14.18
C LYS A 141 25.46 -9.51 -13.21
N GLY A 142 25.06 -10.17 -12.13
CA GLY A 142 24.48 -9.54 -10.97
C GLY A 142 25.50 -9.34 -9.86
N PHE A 143 25.01 -8.94 -8.68
CA PHE A 143 25.80 -8.80 -7.45
C PHE A 143 25.20 -9.57 -6.28
N ASP A 144 26.02 -9.86 -5.26
CA ASP A 144 25.60 -10.55 -4.06
C ASP A 144 24.95 -9.58 -3.08
N LEU A 145 23.83 -9.95 -2.47
CA LEU A 145 23.16 -9.15 -1.43
C LEU A 145 23.90 -9.22 -0.08
N SER A 146 24.57 -10.34 0.20
CA SER A 146 25.33 -10.50 1.44
C SER A 146 26.40 -9.42 1.57
N ARG A 147 26.51 -8.84 2.78
CA ARG A 147 27.43 -7.74 3.11
C ARG A 147 27.15 -6.41 2.40
N ARG A 148 26.01 -6.28 1.73
CA ARG A 148 25.55 -5.03 1.14
C ARG A 148 24.65 -4.26 2.11
N THR A 149 24.51 -2.98 1.87
CA THR A 149 23.64 -2.10 2.64
C THR A 149 22.33 -1.87 1.90
N LEU A 150 21.20 -2.15 2.59
CA LEU A 150 19.87 -1.75 2.16
C LEU A 150 19.46 -0.49 2.90
N GLY A 151 19.22 0.60 2.17
CA GLY A 151 18.60 1.82 2.66
C GLY A 151 17.09 1.77 2.41
N ILE A 152 16.30 1.91 3.48
CA ILE A 152 14.82 1.95 3.39
C ILE A 152 14.35 3.37 3.67
N ILE A 153 13.67 3.98 2.70
CA ILE A 153 13.00 5.27 2.87
C ILE A 153 11.53 5.00 3.18
N GLY A 154 11.12 5.26 4.42
CA GLY A 154 9.79 4.89 4.91
C GLY A 154 9.78 3.58 5.73
N MET A 155 10.45 3.56 6.87
CA MET A 155 10.49 2.43 7.81
C MET A 155 9.21 2.35 8.65
N GLY A 156 8.07 2.05 7.99
CA GLY A 156 6.82 1.67 8.62
C GLY A 156 6.74 0.15 8.88
N ALA A 157 5.54 -0.39 9.07
CA ALA A 157 5.34 -1.82 9.31
C ALA A 157 5.86 -2.70 8.16
N ILE A 158 5.66 -2.26 6.91
CA ILE A 158 6.18 -2.97 5.72
C ILE A 158 7.70 -2.89 5.67
N GLY A 159 8.29 -1.70 5.91
CA GLY A 159 9.75 -1.51 5.95
C GLY A 159 10.43 -2.42 6.98
N VAL A 160 9.82 -2.57 8.17
CA VAL A 160 10.28 -3.52 9.20
C VAL A 160 10.25 -4.95 8.68
N SER A 161 9.20 -5.35 7.95
CA SER A 161 9.11 -6.69 7.37
C SER A 161 10.14 -6.92 6.26
N ILE A 162 10.44 -5.90 5.44
CA ILE A 162 11.53 -5.93 4.45
C ILE A 162 12.88 -6.08 5.16
N SER A 163 13.11 -5.30 6.23
CA SER A 163 14.38 -5.32 6.97
C SER A 163 14.70 -6.70 7.55
N ARG A 164 13.70 -7.44 8.02
CA ARG A 164 13.87 -8.82 8.51
C ARG A 164 14.38 -9.77 7.41
N ARG A 165 13.82 -9.63 6.19
CA ARG A 165 14.22 -10.44 5.02
C ARG A 165 15.64 -10.09 4.57
N ALA A 166 15.94 -8.81 4.46
CA ALA A 166 17.27 -8.33 4.07
C ALA A 166 18.36 -8.82 5.03
N ARG A 167 18.13 -8.77 6.34
CA ARG A 167 19.08 -9.29 7.33
C ARG A 167 19.26 -10.79 7.24
N ALA A 168 18.22 -11.55 6.90
CA ALA A 168 18.35 -12.99 6.69
C ALA A 168 19.25 -13.32 5.48
N PHE A 169 19.37 -12.40 4.52
CA PHE A 169 20.32 -12.46 3.41
C PHE A 169 21.69 -11.86 3.71
N GLY A 170 21.95 -11.51 4.97
CA GLY A 170 23.24 -10.97 5.40
C GLY A 170 23.49 -9.50 5.03
N MET A 171 22.42 -8.74 4.76
CA MET A 171 22.51 -7.30 4.50
C MET A 171 22.55 -6.50 5.81
N THR A 172 23.24 -5.36 5.78
CA THR A 172 23.08 -4.29 6.75
C THR A 172 21.87 -3.45 6.36
N VAL A 173 21.02 -3.05 7.31
CA VAL A 173 19.84 -2.24 7.04
C VAL A 173 19.95 -0.89 7.72
N VAL A 174 19.89 0.16 6.92
CA VAL A 174 19.76 1.55 7.35
C VAL A 174 18.41 2.10 6.88
N TYR A 175 17.92 3.15 7.51
CA TYR A 175 16.63 3.71 7.12
C TYR A 175 16.57 5.23 7.35
N HIS A 176 15.69 5.88 6.60
CA HIS A 176 15.28 7.27 6.78
C HIS A 176 13.78 7.38 6.96
N ASN A 177 13.36 8.16 7.95
CA ASN A 177 11.98 8.62 8.20
C ASN A 177 12.05 10.08 8.63
N ARG A 178 10.92 10.80 8.60
CA ARG A 178 10.81 12.14 9.22
C ARG A 178 11.26 12.14 10.69
N ASN A 179 10.94 11.06 11.41
CA ASN A 179 11.36 10.87 12.79
C ASN A 179 12.01 9.52 12.96
N GLN A 180 13.10 9.47 13.73
CA GLN A 180 13.73 8.20 14.10
C GLN A 180 12.75 7.33 14.89
N ARG A 181 12.73 6.03 14.59
CA ARG A 181 11.92 5.05 15.33
C ARG A 181 12.51 4.80 16.72
N ILE A 182 11.63 4.71 17.71
CA ILE A 182 12.01 4.38 19.09
C ILE A 182 12.48 2.92 19.24
N ASP A 183 12.07 2.04 18.31
CA ASP A 183 12.28 0.59 18.34
C ASP A 183 13.32 0.11 17.29
N ASP A 184 14.12 1.00 16.72
CA ASP A 184 15.10 0.69 15.69
C ASP A 184 16.12 -0.36 16.14
N LYS A 185 16.55 -0.33 17.42
CA LYS A 185 17.45 -1.32 18.03
C LYS A 185 16.83 -2.71 18.09
N ILE A 186 15.52 -2.82 18.34
CA ILE A 186 14.79 -4.10 18.33
C ILE A 186 14.83 -4.70 16.93
N HIS A 187 14.65 -3.86 15.92
CA HIS A 187 14.69 -4.28 14.52
C HIS A 187 16.12 -4.41 13.96
N LYS A 188 17.15 -4.05 14.74
CA LYS A 188 18.57 -4.05 14.33
C LYS A 188 18.76 -3.26 13.04
N THR A 189 18.21 -2.06 13.01
CA THR A 189 18.30 -1.09 11.92
C THR A 189 18.91 0.20 12.44
N THR A 190 19.51 1.00 11.56
CA THR A 190 20.16 2.26 11.93
C THR A 190 19.48 3.42 11.18
N TYR A 191 19.03 4.43 11.93
CA TYR A 191 18.54 5.68 11.32
C TYR A 191 19.70 6.43 10.67
N MET A 192 19.46 7.01 9.50
CA MET A 192 20.38 7.91 8.80
C MET A 192 19.62 9.09 8.21
N GLU A 193 20.30 10.22 8.06
CA GLU A 193 19.81 11.30 7.20
C GLU A 193 19.77 10.84 5.75
N LEU A 194 18.87 11.43 4.95
CA LEU A 194 18.60 10.96 3.60
C LEU A 194 19.86 10.90 2.73
N ASP A 195 20.65 11.97 2.74
CA ASP A 195 21.86 12.07 1.93
C ASP A 195 22.89 11.00 2.28
N ASP A 196 23.10 10.74 3.57
CA ASP A 196 24.01 9.70 4.05
C ASP A 196 23.50 8.29 3.69
N LEU A 197 22.19 8.08 3.78
CA LEU A 197 21.58 6.82 3.35
C LEU A 197 21.83 6.58 1.86
N LEU A 198 21.60 7.58 1.00
CA LEU A 198 21.80 7.47 -0.44
C LEU A 198 23.26 7.18 -0.79
N ALA A 199 24.20 7.91 -0.18
CA ALA A 199 25.63 7.75 -0.44
C ALA A 199 26.19 6.39 0.02
N THR A 200 25.58 5.76 1.03
CA THR A 200 26.12 4.53 1.64
C THR A 200 25.42 3.26 1.16
N SER A 201 24.18 3.36 0.67
CA SER A 201 23.37 2.18 0.30
C SER A 201 23.77 1.58 -1.05
N ASP A 202 23.78 0.24 -1.10
CA ASP A 202 23.93 -0.53 -2.34
C ASP A 202 22.55 -0.81 -2.98
N VAL A 203 21.51 -0.81 -2.15
CA VAL A 203 20.11 -0.91 -2.56
C VAL A 203 19.33 0.17 -1.84
N VAL A 204 18.56 0.97 -2.54
CA VAL A 204 17.63 1.96 -1.97
C VAL A 204 16.20 1.54 -2.26
N CYS A 205 15.40 1.32 -1.22
CA CYS A 205 14.01 0.88 -1.32
C CYS A 205 13.07 1.95 -0.76
N VAL A 206 12.21 2.50 -1.63
CA VAL A 206 11.22 3.52 -1.28
C VAL A 206 9.91 2.85 -0.87
N MET A 207 9.46 3.14 0.36
CA MET A 207 8.23 2.68 0.99
C MET A 207 7.47 3.83 1.67
N ALA A 208 7.88 5.08 1.43
CA ALA A 208 7.21 6.25 1.98
C ALA A 208 5.78 6.40 1.43
N PRO A 209 4.84 7.00 2.19
CA PRO A 209 3.56 7.43 1.64
C PRO A 209 3.76 8.60 0.66
N LEU A 210 2.81 8.79 -0.26
CA LEU A 210 2.77 9.98 -1.10
C LEU A 210 2.17 11.13 -0.30
N THR A 211 2.92 12.21 -0.17
CA THR A 211 2.56 13.49 0.44
C THR A 211 3.18 14.63 -0.37
N ASP A 212 2.85 15.87 -0.06
CA ASP A 212 3.47 17.03 -0.73
C ASP A 212 5.00 17.03 -0.59
N GLU A 213 5.52 16.56 0.57
CA GLU A 213 6.97 16.50 0.82
C GLU A 213 7.66 15.34 0.10
N THR A 214 6.92 14.28 -0.25
CA THR A 214 7.49 13.12 -0.93
C THR A 214 7.20 13.09 -2.41
N TYR A 215 6.32 13.99 -2.92
CA TYR A 215 6.07 14.15 -4.34
C TYR A 215 7.37 14.53 -5.06
N HIS A 216 7.77 13.76 -6.07
CA HIS A 216 9.02 13.89 -6.81
C HIS A 216 10.28 14.01 -5.92
N MET A 217 10.24 13.42 -4.71
CA MET A 217 11.40 13.39 -3.82
C MET A 217 12.60 12.67 -4.47
N CYS A 218 12.35 11.65 -5.29
CA CYS A 218 13.39 10.96 -6.05
C CYS A 218 13.60 11.67 -7.40
N ASP A 219 14.23 12.81 -7.35
CA ASP A 219 14.59 13.68 -8.48
C ASP A 219 16.03 13.41 -9.00
N GLU A 220 16.49 14.24 -9.92
CA GLU A 220 17.87 14.17 -10.45
C GLU A 220 18.94 14.28 -9.35
N THR A 221 18.70 15.16 -8.36
CA THR A 221 19.63 15.37 -7.23
C THR A 221 19.70 14.15 -6.32
N PHE A 222 18.55 13.49 -6.13
CA PHE A 222 18.47 12.24 -5.37
C PHE A 222 19.30 11.13 -6.03
N PHE A 223 19.13 10.90 -7.34
CA PHE A 223 19.87 9.84 -8.05
C PHE A 223 21.37 10.12 -8.10
N LYS A 224 21.80 11.38 -8.27
CA LYS A 224 23.22 11.76 -8.23
C LYS A 224 23.91 11.48 -6.88
N LYS A 225 23.15 11.44 -5.78
CA LYS A 225 23.69 11.11 -4.45
C LYS A 225 23.80 9.60 -4.22
N MET A 226 23.15 8.77 -5.03
CA MET A 226 23.26 7.33 -4.95
C MET A 226 24.60 6.84 -5.52
N LYS A 227 25.00 5.63 -5.14
CA LYS A 227 26.14 4.96 -5.80
C LYS A 227 25.77 4.63 -7.26
N ASN A 228 26.71 4.78 -8.15
CA ASN A 228 26.52 4.40 -9.56
C ASN A 228 26.36 2.88 -9.78
N THR A 229 26.61 2.08 -8.76
CA THR A 229 26.37 0.63 -8.72
C THR A 229 25.10 0.27 -7.98
N ALA A 230 24.30 1.26 -7.54
CA ALA A 230 23.14 1.02 -6.70
C ALA A 230 21.93 0.50 -7.49
N LEU A 231 21.15 -0.33 -6.80
CA LEU A 231 19.82 -0.74 -7.21
C LEU A 231 18.77 0.17 -6.54
N PHE A 232 17.92 0.81 -7.34
CA PHE A 232 16.77 1.56 -6.88
C PHE A 232 15.50 0.70 -6.91
N VAL A 233 14.68 0.74 -5.85
CA VAL A 233 13.43 -0.03 -5.78
C VAL A 233 12.31 0.86 -5.28
N ASN A 234 11.18 0.92 -6.00
CA ASN A 234 9.99 1.63 -5.55
C ASN A 234 8.79 0.68 -5.46
N VAL A 235 8.29 0.50 -4.24
CA VAL A 235 7.06 -0.24 -3.93
C VAL A 235 6.09 0.61 -3.06
N GLY A 236 6.34 1.92 -2.99
CA GLY A 236 5.49 2.91 -2.34
C GLY A 236 4.43 3.46 -3.27
N ARG A 237 4.74 4.60 -3.92
CA ARG A 237 3.87 5.25 -4.92
C ARG A 237 4.70 5.77 -6.09
N GLY A 238 4.12 5.69 -7.30
CA GLY A 238 4.76 6.17 -8.53
C GLY A 238 5.20 7.63 -8.45
N PRO A 239 4.31 8.57 -8.11
CA PRO A 239 4.63 10.01 -8.07
C PRO A 239 5.66 10.44 -7.02
N ILE A 240 6.19 9.54 -6.20
CA ILE A 240 7.37 9.83 -5.36
C ILE A 240 8.63 9.99 -6.23
N VAL A 241 8.61 9.40 -7.41
CA VAL A 241 9.71 9.41 -8.37
C VAL A 241 9.40 10.37 -9.51
N ASP A 242 10.32 11.27 -9.81
CA ASP A 242 10.37 11.94 -11.09
C ASP A 242 10.81 10.92 -12.15
N THR A 243 9.84 10.47 -12.97
CA THR A 243 10.08 9.39 -13.94
C THR A 243 11.12 9.77 -14.99
N ASP A 244 11.18 11.03 -15.42
CA ASP A 244 12.17 11.50 -16.39
C ASP A 244 13.57 11.53 -15.78
N ALA A 245 13.71 11.95 -14.53
CA ALA A 245 14.96 11.87 -13.78
C ALA A 245 15.45 10.43 -13.61
N LEU A 246 14.55 9.49 -13.32
CA LEU A 246 14.88 8.06 -13.23
C LEU A 246 15.38 7.51 -14.57
N ILE A 247 14.67 7.79 -15.66
CA ILE A 247 15.06 7.37 -17.02
C ILE A 247 16.46 7.90 -17.35
N ASN A 248 16.71 9.18 -17.05
CA ASN A 248 18.02 9.77 -17.28
C ASN A 248 19.11 9.10 -16.45
N ALA A 249 18.89 8.90 -15.14
CA ALA A 249 19.84 8.27 -14.23
C ALA A 249 20.23 6.84 -14.66
N LEU A 250 19.26 6.05 -15.17
CA LEU A 250 19.49 4.72 -15.69
C LEU A 250 20.27 4.73 -17.01
N LYS A 251 19.94 5.65 -17.93
CA LYS A 251 20.60 5.77 -19.23
C LYS A 251 22.03 6.31 -19.15
N THR A 252 22.29 7.19 -18.20
CA THR A 252 23.62 7.81 -17.99
C THR A 252 24.51 6.96 -17.06
N GLY A 253 23.95 5.96 -16.37
CA GLY A 253 24.69 5.12 -15.42
C GLY A 253 24.94 5.82 -14.07
N GLU A 254 24.14 6.80 -13.70
CA GLU A 254 24.12 7.38 -12.35
C GLU A 254 23.70 6.32 -11.31
N ILE A 255 22.82 5.38 -11.70
CA ILE A 255 22.49 4.16 -10.96
C ILE A 255 22.54 2.95 -11.90
N ASP A 256 22.77 1.76 -11.34
CA ASP A 256 22.94 0.54 -12.15
C ASP A 256 21.61 -0.07 -12.62
N TYR A 257 20.57 -0.05 -11.78
CA TYR A 257 19.32 -0.74 -12.07
C TYR A 257 18.14 -0.15 -11.27
N ALA A 258 16.93 -0.29 -11.80
CA ALA A 258 15.71 -0.02 -11.07
C ALA A 258 14.73 -1.20 -11.08
N ALA A 259 13.95 -1.35 -9.99
CA ALA A 259 12.84 -2.31 -9.93
C ALA A 259 11.61 -1.62 -9.32
N LEU A 260 10.51 -1.60 -10.07
CA LEU A 260 9.33 -0.80 -9.79
C LEU A 260 8.08 -1.67 -9.70
N ASP A 261 7.34 -1.57 -8.61
CA ASP A 261 5.96 -2.09 -8.51
C ASP A 261 4.93 -1.01 -8.86
N VAL A 262 5.34 0.25 -8.79
CA VAL A 262 4.48 1.43 -9.01
C VAL A 262 5.17 2.41 -9.97
N THR A 263 4.38 3.11 -10.79
CA THR A 263 4.87 4.04 -11.80
C THR A 263 4.04 5.33 -11.81
N ASP A 264 4.56 6.37 -12.44
CA ASP A 264 3.81 7.57 -12.78
C ASP A 264 4.03 7.87 -14.28
N PRO A 265 2.95 7.85 -15.09
CA PRO A 265 1.55 7.54 -14.75
C PRO A 265 1.32 6.04 -14.43
N GLU A 266 0.19 5.76 -13.78
CA GLU A 266 -0.28 4.39 -13.50
C GLU A 266 -1.75 4.23 -13.91
N PRO A 267 -2.10 3.29 -14.84
CA PRO A 267 -1.22 2.35 -15.54
C PRO A 267 -0.23 3.02 -16.48
N LEU A 268 0.96 2.42 -16.63
CA LEU A 268 1.97 2.91 -17.57
C LEU A 268 1.51 2.73 -19.02
N PRO A 269 1.48 3.78 -19.87
CA PRO A 269 1.11 3.67 -21.27
C PRO A 269 2.05 2.72 -22.04
N ALA A 270 1.50 1.98 -23.03
CA ALA A 270 2.25 1.00 -23.78
C ALA A 270 3.43 1.56 -24.62
N ASN A 271 3.45 2.86 -24.85
CA ASN A 271 4.52 3.57 -25.57
C ASN A 271 5.37 4.47 -24.65
N HIS A 272 5.32 4.24 -23.35
CA HIS A 272 6.05 5.08 -22.39
C HIS A 272 7.56 4.84 -22.48
N PRO A 273 8.42 5.90 -22.48
CA PRO A 273 9.87 5.77 -22.64
C PRO A 273 10.58 4.90 -21.59
N LEU A 274 9.98 4.74 -20.41
CA LEU A 274 10.51 3.88 -19.34
C LEU A 274 10.53 2.40 -19.76
N LEU A 275 9.65 1.98 -20.69
CA LEU A 275 9.60 0.60 -21.19
C LEU A 275 10.79 0.25 -22.09
N ASP A 276 11.47 1.26 -22.66
CA ASP A 276 12.66 1.09 -23.49
C ASP A 276 13.96 1.06 -22.68
N VAL A 277 13.88 1.18 -21.34
CA VAL A 277 15.04 1.18 -20.45
C VAL A 277 15.38 -0.26 -20.05
N GLU A 278 16.46 -0.82 -20.61
CA GLU A 278 16.83 -2.23 -20.44
C GLU A 278 17.17 -2.63 -18.99
N ASN A 279 17.69 -1.69 -18.21
CA ASN A 279 18.05 -1.88 -16.81
C ASN A 279 16.94 -1.42 -15.84
N CYS A 280 15.68 -1.63 -16.23
CA CYS A 280 14.50 -1.34 -15.42
C CYS A 280 13.53 -2.54 -15.43
N LEU A 281 13.28 -3.12 -14.25
CA LEU A 281 12.25 -4.14 -14.04
C LEU A 281 10.97 -3.48 -13.58
N ILE A 282 9.86 -3.68 -14.27
CA ILE A 282 8.56 -3.11 -13.92
C ILE A 282 7.55 -4.23 -13.76
N VAL A 283 6.78 -4.19 -12.67
CA VAL A 283 5.61 -5.06 -12.44
C VAL A 283 4.36 -4.22 -12.17
N PRO A 284 3.15 -4.69 -12.51
CA PRO A 284 1.95 -3.85 -12.57
C PRO A 284 1.23 -3.76 -11.23
N HIS A 285 1.86 -3.15 -10.21
CA HIS A 285 1.31 -2.88 -8.86
C HIS A 285 0.73 -4.15 -8.22
N ILE A 286 1.58 -5.15 -8.08
CA ILE A 286 1.22 -6.47 -7.55
C ILE A 286 1.62 -6.71 -6.10
N GLY A 287 2.04 -5.67 -5.37
CA GLY A 287 2.53 -5.75 -3.99
C GLY A 287 1.63 -6.54 -3.05
N SER A 288 0.31 -6.37 -3.17
CA SER A 288 -0.68 -7.11 -2.38
C SER A 288 -1.43 -8.18 -3.19
N TYR A 289 -1.00 -8.50 -4.41
CA TYR A 289 -1.78 -9.31 -5.36
C TYR A 289 -1.59 -10.81 -5.17
N THR A 290 -1.94 -11.32 -3.98
CA THR A 290 -2.09 -12.73 -3.68
C THR A 290 -3.54 -13.02 -3.27
N ASP A 291 -3.99 -14.24 -3.50
CA ASP A 291 -5.39 -14.63 -3.24
C ASP A 291 -5.79 -14.40 -1.78
N ARG A 292 -4.94 -14.82 -0.84
CA ARG A 292 -5.18 -14.66 0.59
C ARG A 292 -5.23 -13.18 0.98
N THR A 293 -4.22 -12.42 0.62
CA THR A 293 -4.15 -11.00 1.02
C THR A 293 -5.31 -10.21 0.43
N ARG A 294 -5.66 -10.44 -0.83
CA ARG A 294 -6.82 -9.79 -1.46
C ARG A 294 -8.13 -10.20 -0.82
N TYR A 295 -8.25 -11.44 -0.34
CA TYR A 295 -9.38 -11.87 0.47
C TYR A 295 -9.43 -11.12 1.80
N ASP A 296 -8.34 -11.17 2.58
CA ASP A 296 -8.27 -10.54 3.91
C ASP A 296 -8.53 -9.01 3.83
N MET A 297 -7.96 -8.32 2.83
CA MET A 297 -8.25 -6.90 2.56
C MET A 297 -9.74 -6.68 2.26
N SER A 298 -10.34 -7.52 1.42
CA SER A 298 -11.74 -7.36 1.03
C SER A 298 -12.70 -7.61 2.20
N ILE A 299 -12.41 -8.60 3.04
CA ILE A 299 -13.21 -8.87 4.24
C ILE A 299 -13.07 -7.73 5.25
N LEU A 300 -11.86 -7.23 5.50
CA LEU A 300 -11.66 -6.10 6.40
C LEU A 300 -12.39 -4.84 5.91
N THR A 301 -12.40 -4.60 4.60
CA THR A 301 -13.18 -3.49 4.01
C THR A 301 -14.67 -3.68 4.23
N ALA A 302 -15.19 -4.89 3.99
CA ALA A 302 -16.60 -5.22 4.24
C ALA A 302 -16.97 -5.03 5.71
N ASP A 303 -16.12 -5.47 6.64
CA ASP A 303 -16.30 -5.30 8.08
C ASP A 303 -16.37 -3.81 8.49
N ASN A 304 -15.49 -2.96 7.94
CA ASN A 304 -15.53 -1.52 8.18
C ASN A 304 -16.85 -0.91 7.67
N ILE A 305 -17.29 -1.30 6.48
CA ILE A 305 -18.57 -0.84 5.92
C ILE A 305 -19.75 -1.29 6.77
N ILE A 306 -19.81 -2.57 7.13
CA ILE A 306 -20.89 -3.14 7.96
C ILE A 306 -20.94 -2.40 9.32
N ALA A 307 -19.78 -2.18 9.95
CA ALA A 307 -19.72 -1.45 11.20
C ALA A 307 -20.24 -0.01 11.01
N GLY A 308 -19.75 0.72 10.02
CA GLY A 308 -20.08 2.13 9.81
C GLY A 308 -21.54 2.37 9.46
N VAL A 309 -22.17 1.57 8.57
CA VAL A 309 -23.60 1.73 8.22
C VAL A 309 -24.53 1.51 9.43
N HIS A 310 -24.07 0.71 10.40
CA HIS A 310 -24.76 0.48 11.68
C HIS A 310 -24.29 1.41 12.81
N LYS A 311 -23.51 2.46 12.49
CA LYS A 311 -22.95 3.43 13.44
C LYS A 311 -22.14 2.78 14.58
N LYS A 312 -21.43 1.70 14.27
CA LYS A 312 -20.48 1.03 15.16
C LYS A 312 -19.05 1.44 14.81
N PRO A 313 -18.11 1.42 15.75
CA PRO A 313 -16.71 1.71 15.47
C PRO A 313 -16.16 0.83 14.34
N LEU A 314 -15.47 1.46 13.40
CA LEU A 314 -14.75 0.73 12.35
C LEU A 314 -13.62 -0.08 13.00
N LYS A 315 -13.28 -1.23 12.42
CA LYS A 315 -12.12 -2.02 12.86
C LYS A 315 -10.80 -1.28 12.61
N THR A 316 -10.76 -0.51 11.53
CA THR A 316 -9.63 0.32 11.14
C THR A 316 -10.16 1.63 10.57
N CYS A 317 -9.97 2.71 11.28
CA CYS A 317 -10.41 4.05 10.91
C CYS A 317 -9.19 4.96 10.73
N VAL A 318 -9.17 5.78 9.69
CA VAL A 318 -8.07 6.73 9.45
C VAL A 318 -8.32 8.03 10.21
N ASN A 319 -9.57 8.52 10.20
CA ASN A 319 -10.01 9.73 10.89
C ASN A 319 -10.78 9.37 12.17
N GLU A 320 -10.03 8.92 13.19
CA GLU A 320 -10.55 8.39 14.45
C GLU A 320 -11.45 9.38 15.22
N GLU A 321 -11.29 10.68 15.02
CA GLU A 321 -12.10 11.74 15.65
C GLU A 321 -13.58 11.67 15.29
N VAL A 322 -13.91 11.14 14.11
CA VAL A 322 -15.30 10.92 13.65
C VAL A 322 -15.72 9.45 13.68
N ASN A 323 -14.82 8.55 14.11
CA ASN A 323 -15.17 7.14 14.26
C ASN A 323 -16.29 6.97 15.31
N TYR A 324 -17.23 6.07 15.04
CA TYR A 324 -18.30 5.79 15.98
C TYR A 324 -17.73 5.23 17.29
N LYS A 325 -18.17 5.78 18.42
CA LYS A 325 -17.71 5.33 19.74
C LYS A 325 -18.37 4.00 20.11
N LYS A 326 -17.61 3.13 20.75
CA LYS A 326 -18.23 2.00 21.44
C LYS A 326 -19.26 2.56 22.42
N PRO A 327 -20.46 1.96 22.55
CA PRO A 327 -21.36 2.29 23.66
C PRO A 327 -20.51 2.26 24.94
N GLN A 328 -20.56 3.32 25.73
CA GLN A 328 -19.95 3.29 27.06
C GLN A 328 -20.65 2.17 27.82
N MET A 329 -19.94 1.07 28.00
CA MET A 329 -20.41 0.00 28.89
C MET A 329 -20.23 0.53 30.29
N ASP A 330 -21.34 0.70 31.03
CA ASP A 330 -21.24 1.00 32.46
C ASP A 330 -20.57 -0.19 33.18
N VAL A 331 -20.06 0.08 34.36
CA VAL A 331 -19.30 -0.93 35.14
C VAL A 331 -20.14 -2.17 35.41
N GLU A 332 -21.46 -2.03 35.62
CA GLU A 332 -22.39 -3.14 35.86
C GLU A 332 -22.49 -4.05 34.59
N SER A 333 -22.68 -3.45 33.42
CA SER A 333 -22.73 -4.20 32.16
C SER A 333 -21.41 -4.90 31.82
N ALA A 334 -20.27 -4.26 32.13
CA ALA A 334 -18.94 -4.86 31.98
C ALA A 334 -18.73 -6.07 32.89
N LEU A 335 -19.17 -5.94 34.15
CA LEU A 335 -19.12 -7.04 35.13
C LEU A 335 -20.05 -8.21 34.73
N GLU A 336 -21.22 -7.93 34.19
CA GLU A 336 -22.10 -8.99 33.64
C GLU A 336 -21.50 -9.73 32.46
N GLU A 337 -20.84 -9.05 31.52
CA GLU A 337 -20.16 -9.71 30.41
C GLU A 337 -18.98 -10.57 30.86
N LEU A 338 -18.19 -10.08 31.83
CA LEU A 338 -17.10 -10.85 32.44
C LEU A 338 -17.63 -12.10 33.16
N LYS A 339 -18.73 -11.97 33.90
CA LYS A 339 -19.40 -13.12 34.55
C LYS A 339 -19.92 -14.13 33.50
N LYS A 340 -20.53 -13.67 32.38
CA LYS A 340 -20.98 -14.52 31.28
C LYS A 340 -19.82 -15.22 30.56
N ALA A 341 -18.66 -14.58 30.51
CA ALA A 341 -17.42 -15.13 29.96
C ALA A 341 -16.71 -16.12 30.91
N GLY A 342 -17.27 -16.38 32.13
CA GLY A 342 -16.69 -17.29 33.10
C GLY A 342 -15.46 -16.76 33.84
N VAL A 343 -15.27 -15.44 33.83
CA VAL A 343 -14.17 -14.81 34.60
C VAL A 343 -14.59 -14.73 36.06
N ASP A 344 -13.84 -15.37 36.96
CA ASP A 344 -14.02 -15.27 38.41
C ASP A 344 -13.48 -13.91 38.89
N LEU A 345 -14.37 -13.09 39.41
CA LEU A 345 -14.07 -11.72 39.87
C LEU A 345 -13.83 -11.64 41.40
N THR A 346 -13.71 -12.78 42.07
CA THR A 346 -13.57 -12.82 43.53
C THR A 346 -12.18 -12.42 44.05
N ASP A 347 -11.17 -12.29 43.17
CA ASP A 347 -9.79 -11.95 43.52
C ASP A 347 -9.39 -10.49 43.17
N CYS A 348 -10.38 -9.57 43.01
CA CYS A 348 -10.11 -8.16 42.76
C CYS A 348 -10.47 -7.33 44.00
N ASP A 349 -9.69 -7.44 45.08
CA ASP A 349 -9.62 -6.53 46.20
C ASP A 349 -8.28 -5.78 46.21
#